data_40a49163433475a2d610dbecd9df25f3
#
_entry.id   40a49163433475a2d610dbecd9df25f3
#
_cell.length_a   1.000
_cell.length_b   1.000
_cell.length_c   1.000
_cell.angle_alpha   90.00
_cell.angle_beta   90.00
_cell.angle_gamma   90.00
#
_symmetry.space_group_name_H-M   'P 1'
#
loop_
_entity.id
_entity.type
_entity.pdbx_description
1 polymer ?
#
loop_
_entity_poly.entity_id
_entity_poly.type
_entity_poly.pdbx_seq_one_letter_code
_entity_poly.pdbx_strand_id
1 'polypeptide(L)'
;GISVADLNDDGSYELLFTGYDDMIHVWNPIDGEELEGWPIDMESNSLTEPVTADLDNDGDLEVVTARKSGLAYIFHHDATPYNNFPASLGGNVESSPAIGDIDGDGDFEIVFGTTAGLKVLDIKEDMGERVSWKLHRGNLERTGSLGMTLVSNDREEGLTPSEFYVSANYPNPFNPS
;
A
#
# COMPACT_ATOMS: atom_id res chain seq x y z
N GLY A 1 -3.52 4.32 -6.28
CA GLY A 1 -3.88 2.91 -5.99
C GLY A 1 -4.26 2.72 -4.54
N ILE A 2 -4.72 1.54 -4.21
CA ILE A 2 -5.11 1.14 -2.86
C ILE A 2 -4.34 -0.12 -2.51
N SER A 3 -3.72 -0.14 -1.34
CA SER A 3 -3.06 -1.30 -0.76
C SER A 3 -3.84 -1.78 0.45
N VAL A 4 -3.63 -3.03 0.82
CA VAL A 4 -4.27 -3.66 1.97
C VAL A 4 -3.21 -4.35 2.79
N ALA A 5 -3.14 -4.05 4.08
CA ALA A 5 -2.16 -4.64 4.99
C ALA A 5 -2.72 -4.69 6.41
N ASP A 6 -2.29 -5.65 7.19
CA ASP A 6 -2.42 -5.67 8.65
C ASP A 6 -1.14 -5.02 9.18
N LEU A 7 -1.21 -3.71 9.49
CA LEU A 7 -0.02 -2.92 9.79
C LEU A 7 0.61 -3.27 11.14
N ASN A 8 -0.23 -3.50 12.14
CA ASN A 8 0.16 -3.67 13.54
C ASN A 8 -0.01 -5.10 14.08
N ASP A 9 -0.18 -6.09 13.18
CA ASP A 9 -0.35 -7.51 13.51
C ASP A 9 -1.51 -7.83 14.47
N ASP A 10 -2.59 -7.05 14.40
CA ASP A 10 -3.75 -7.25 15.27
C ASP A 10 -4.79 -8.22 14.66
N GLY A 11 -4.56 -8.69 13.43
CA GLY A 11 -5.42 -9.59 12.67
C GLY A 11 -6.50 -8.86 11.88
N SER A 12 -6.52 -7.54 11.89
CA SER A 12 -7.40 -6.70 11.06
C SER A 12 -6.60 -6.13 9.88
N TYR A 13 -7.26 -5.90 8.75
CA TYR A 13 -6.60 -5.29 7.60
C TYR A 13 -7.00 -3.83 7.47
N GLU A 14 -6.02 -2.97 7.20
CA GLU A 14 -6.21 -1.57 6.86
C GLU A 14 -6.18 -1.34 5.36
N LEU A 15 -6.85 -0.26 4.93
CA LEU A 15 -6.82 0.26 3.56
C LEU A 15 -5.89 1.46 3.50
N LEU A 16 -4.83 1.35 2.71
CA LEU A 16 -3.85 2.41 2.53
C LEU A 16 -4.01 3.01 1.14
N PHE A 17 -4.11 4.32 1.05
CA PHE A 17 -4.20 4.99 -0.25
C PHE A 17 -3.68 6.43 -0.20
N THR A 18 -3.31 6.93 -1.36
CA THR A 18 -2.93 8.32 -1.60
C THR A 18 -3.90 8.94 -2.59
N GLY A 19 -4.16 10.22 -2.46
CA GLY A 19 -5.13 10.94 -3.27
C GLY A 19 -4.62 12.26 -3.83
N TYR A 20 -5.57 13.08 -4.31
CA TYR A 20 -5.32 14.43 -4.81
C TYR A 20 -5.44 15.51 -3.73
N ASP A 21 -5.67 15.13 -2.52
CA ASP A 21 -5.79 15.97 -1.32
C ASP A 21 -4.46 16.18 -0.59
N ASP A 22 -3.36 15.72 -1.21
CA ASP A 22 -2.00 15.81 -0.69
C ASP A 22 -1.75 14.92 0.55
N MET A 23 -2.69 14.01 0.88
CA MET A 23 -2.62 13.14 2.05
C MET A 23 -2.29 11.69 1.69
N ILE A 24 -1.70 10.99 2.65
CA ILE A 24 -1.73 9.53 2.72
C ILE A 24 -2.66 9.11 3.84
N HIS A 25 -3.56 8.20 3.52
CA HIS A 25 -4.62 7.69 4.37
C HIS A 25 -4.39 6.26 4.76
N VAL A 26 -4.75 5.92 6.00
CA VAL A 26 -4.83 4.56 6.49
C VAL A 26 -6.16 4.38 7.22
N TRP A 27 -7.05 3.60 6.65
CA TRP A 27 -8.42 3.43 7.12
C TRP A 27 -8.68 2.03 7.66
N ASN A 28 -9.43 1.97 8.75
CA ASN A 28 -10.08 0.74 9.18
C ASN A 28 -11.32 0.50 8.28
N PRO A 29 -11.36 -0.61 7.51
CA PRO A 29 -12.47 -0.89 6.59
C PRO A 29 -13.78 -1.27 7.29
N ILE A 30 -13.76 -1.56 8.60
CA ILE A 30 -14.94 -2.02 9.35
C ILE A 30 -15.81 -0.83 9.76
N ASP A 31 -15.20 0.24 10.26
CA ASP A 31 -15.90 1.44 10.71
C ASP A 31 -15.75 2.65 9.77
N GLY A 32 -14.76 2.60 8.86
CA GLY A 32 -14.50 3.65 7.88
C GLY A 32 -13.79 4.87 8.47
N GLU A 33 -13.20 4.71 9.64
CA GLU A 33 -12.45 5.76 10.32
C GLU A 33 -10.94 5.66 9.99
N GLU A 34 -10.26 6.80 10.08
CA GLU A 34 -8.80 6.83 9.97
C GLU A 34 -8.18 6.16 11.20
N LEU A 35 -7.06 5.46 11.02
CA LEU A 35 -6.25 5.00 12.13
C LEU A 35 -5.66 6.18 12.91
N GLU A 36 -5.34 5.94 14.17
CA GLU A 36 -4.70 6.94 15.02
C GLU A 36 -3.37 7.41 14.40
N GLY A 37 -3.19 8.72 14.31
CA GLY A 37 -2.03 9.35 13.68
C GLY A 37 -2.21 9.66 12.17
N TRP A 38 -3.12 9.01 11.50
CA TRP A 38 -3.44 9.24 10.09
C TRP A 38 -4.66 10.18 9.91
N PRO A 39 -4.82 10.89 8.77
CA PRO A 39 -3.92 10.93 7.60
C PRO A 39 -2.71 11.84 7.82
N ILE A 40 -1.68 11.68 6.97
CA ILE A 40 -0.49 12.53 6.99
C ILE A 40 -0.44 13.40 5.73
N ASP A 41 -0.20 14.71 5.92
CA ASP A 41 0.02 15.68 4.85
C ASP A 41 1.43 15.50 4.26
N MET A 42 1.50 15.18 2.98
CA MET A 42 2.74 15.05 2.22
C MET A 42 3.11 16.35 1.47
N GLU A 43 2.36 17.43 1.68
CA GLU A 43 2.54 18.75 1.04
C GLU A 43 2.46 18.73 -0.50
N SER A 44 2.09 17.65 -1.11
CA SER A 44 1.90 17.48 -2.55
C SER A 44 1.26 16.11 -2.82
N ASN A 45 0.44 16.06 -3.86
CA ASN A 45 -0.24 14.83 -4.21
C ASN A 45 0.72 13.67 -4.51
N SER A 46 0.25 12.47 -4.22
CA SER A 46 0.83 11.22 -4.64
C SER A 46 -0.18 10.47 -5.50
N LEU A 47 0.31 9.86 -6.56
CA LEU A 47 -0.46 8.97 -7.42
C LEU A 47 0.06 7.53 -7.32
N THR A 48 1.00 7.31 -6.42
CA THR A 48 1.60 5.99 -6.20
C THR A 48 0.70 5.16 -5.27
N GLU A 49 0.69 3.87 -5.47
CA GLU A 49 0.14 2.92 -4.52
C GLU A 49 1.15 2.76 -3.37
N PRO A 50 0.77 2.95 -2.12
CA PRO A 50 1.67 2.66 -0.99
C PRO A 50 2.06 1.19 -1.00
N VAL A 51 3.25 0.88 -0.51
CA VAL A 51 3.71 -0.50 -0.30
C VAL A 51 4.12 -0.69 1.14
N THR A 52 4.09 -1.93 1.64
CA THR A 52 4.35 -2.24 3.05
C THR A 52 5.27 -3.43 3.22
N ALA A 53 6.18 -3.33 4.15
CA ALA A 53 7.05 -4.40 4.63
C ALA A 53 7.56 -4.05 6.03
N ASP A 54 7.93 -5.03 6.81
CA ASP A 54 8.65 -4.88 8.07
C ASP A 54 10.13 -4.58 7.74
N LEU A 55 10.47 -3.28 7.76
CA LEU A 55 11.76 -2.79 7.28
C LEU A 55 12.85 -2.81 8.36
N ASP A 56 12.50 -2.93 9.63
CA ASP A 56 13.40 -2.88 10.76
C ASP A 56 13.27 -4.09 11.73
N ASN A 57 12.48 -5.10 11.30
CA ASN A 57 12.32 -6.35 12.00
C ASN A 57 11.73 -6.20 13.42
N ASP A 58 10.86 -5.22 13.61
CA ASP A 58 10.15 -5.00 14.88
C ASP A 58 8.81 -5.76 14.94
N GLY A 59 8.36 -6.31 13.80
CA GLY A 59 7.16 -7.11 13.65
C GLY A 59 5.95 -6.33 13.12
N ASP A 60 5.99 -5.02 13.10
CA ASP A 60 4.99 -4.16 12.48
C ASP A 60 5.36 -3.84 11.02
N LEU A 61 4.48 -3.26 10.24
CA LEU A 61 4.78 -2.94 8.86
C LEU A 61 4.98 -1.43 8.66
N GLU A 62 6.06 -1.07 7.98
CA GLU A 62 6.26 0.29 7.50
C GLU A 62 5.48 0.55 6.22
N VAL A 63 5.01 1.78 6.11
CA VAL A 63 4.29 2.31 4.95
C VAL A 63 5.23 3.14 4.09
N VAL A 64 5.49 2.68 2.88
CA VAL A 64 6.39 3.34 1.92
C VAL A 64 5.58 3.98 0.81
N THR A 65 5.80 5.25 0.56
CA THR A 65 5.16 6.00 -0.54
C THR A 65 6.08 7.09 -1.06
N ALA A 66 5.65 7.78 -2.12
CA ALA A 66 6.37 8.94 -2.62
C ALA A 66 5.38 9.99 -3.13
N ARG A 67 5.67 11.26 -2.89
CA ARG A 67 4.96 12.35 -3.54
C ARG A 67 5.44 12.55 -4.98
N LYS A 68 4.56 13.04 -5.84
CA LYS A 68 4.85 13.27 -7.27
C LYS A 68 6.10 14.12 -7.49
N SER A 69 6.37 15.09 -6.64
CA SER A 69 7.54 15.99 -6.75
C SER A 69 8.88 15.36 -6.36
N GLY A 70 8.93 14.06 -6.04
CA GLY A 70 10.17 13.30 -5.87
C GLY A 70 10.75 13.27 -4.46
N LEU A 71 9.89 13.22 -3.44
CA LEU A 71 10.30 12.82 -2.09
C LEU A 71 9.69 11.46 -1.76
N ALA A 72 10.52 10.55 -1.28
CA ALA A 72 10.10 9.31 -0.66
C ALA A 72 9.78 9.53 0.81
N TYR A 73 8.75 8.87 1.29
CA TYR A 73 8.33 8.82 2.69
C TYR A 73 8.26 7.39 3.15
N ILE A 74 8.69 7.17 4.38
CA ILE A 74 8.46 5.94 5.12
C ILE A 74 7.91 6.33 6.49
N PHE A 75 6.89 5.62 6.92
CA PHE A 75 6.25 5.79 8.21
C PHE A 75 6.10 4.44 8.89
N HIS A 76 6.27 4.38 10.20
CA HIS A 76 5.85 3.24 11.00
C HIS A 76 4.31 3.12 11.01
N HIS A 77 3.79 1.98 11.45
CA HIS A 77 2.35 1.70 11.53
C HIS A 77 1.57 2.79 12.29
N ASP A 78 2.18 3.44 13.28
CA ASP A 78 1.62 4.49 14.12
C ASP A 78 1.75 5.92 13.55
N ALA A 79 2.07 6.04 12.26
CA ALA A 79 2.28 7.31 11.55
C ALA A 79 3.55 8.09 11.92
N THR A 80 4.41 7.57 12.78
CA THR A 80 5.68 8.21 13.09
C THR A 80 6.66 8.10 11.90
N PRO A 81 7.41 9.16 11.59
CA PRO A 81 8.35 9.12 10.47
C PRO A 81 9.49 8.14 10.73
N TYR A 82 9.82 7.33 9.72
CA TYR A 82 11.02 6.50 9.73
C TYR A 82 12.30 7.35 9.67
N ASN A 83 13.37 6.86 10.28
CA ASN A 83 14.63 7.59 10.35
C ASN A 83 15.16 7.97 8.94
N ASN A 84 15.68 9.20 8.82
CA ASN A 84 16.23 9.77 7.58
C ASN A 84 15.21 10.02 6.45
N PHE A 85 13.92 9.91 6.69
CA PHE A 85 12.87 10.27 5.75
C PHE A 85 12.13 11.56 6.18
N PRO A 86 11.61 12.35 5.20
CA PRO A 86 11.58 12.07 3.77
C PRO A 86 12.93 12.23 3.06
N ALA A 87 13.17 11.40 2.02
CA ALA A 87 14.39 11.37 1.23
C ALA A 87 14.16 11.84 -0.22
N SER A 88 15.12 12.63 -0.78
CA SER A 88 15.01 13.11 -2.16
C SER A 88 15.37 12.02 -3.17
N LEU A 89 14.50 11.83 -4.16
CA LEU A 89 14.67 10.88 -5.25
C LEU A 89 15.30 11.50 -6.52
N GLY A 90 15.44 12.82 -6.55
CA GLY A 90 16.11 13.54 -7.64
C GLY A 90 15.31 13.69 -8.94
N GLY A 91 14.05 13.29 -8.96
CA GLY A 91 13.14 13.41 -10.09
C GLY A 91 11.70 13.12 -9.68
N ASN A 92 10.73 13.49 -10.53
CA ASN A 92 9.32 13.22 -10.25
C ASN A 92 9.05 11.71 -10.24
N VAL A 93 8.14 11.29 -9.37
CA VAL A 93 7.70 9.88 -9.24
C VAL A 93 6.32 9.73 -9.85
N GLU A 94 6.15 8.72 -10.72
CA GLU A 94 4.89 8.43 -11.41
C GLU A 94 4.50 6.95 -11.31
N SER A 95 5.28 6.16 -10.56
CA SER A 95 5.04 4.73 -10.36
C SER A 95 5.12 4.37 -8.88
N SER A 96 4.39 3.34 -8.49
CA SER A 96 4.50 2.79 -7.14
C SER A 96 5.89 2.24 -6.89
N PRO A 97 6.42 2.35 -5.66
CA PRO A 97 7.68 1.73 -5.29
C PRO A 97 7.60 0.21 -5.32
N ALA A 98 8.76 -0.44 -5.24
CA ALA A 98 8.87 -1.86 -5.00
C ALA A 98 9.94 -2.11 -3.93
N ILE A 99 9.70 -3.11 -3.07
CA ILE A 99 10.58 -3.50 -1.97
C ILE A 99 11.09 -4.92 -2.21
N GLY A 100 12.34 -5.18 -1.95
CA GLY A 100 12.94 -6.51 -2.02
C GLY A 100 14.40 -6.47 -1.64
N ASP A 101 14.92 -7.57 -1.14
CA ASP A 101 16.36 -7.83 -1.00
C ASP A 101 16.90 -8.13 -2.41
N ILE A 102 17.53 -7.13 -3.03
CA ILE A 102 17.95 -7.19 -4.44
C ILE A 102 19.37 -7.71 -4.56
N ASP A 103 20.23 -7.40 -3.60
CA ASP A 103 21.64 -7.80 -3.63
C ASP A 103 21.95 -9.01 -2.75
N GLY A 104 20.99 -9.48 -1.94
CA GLY A 104 21.08 -10.72 -1.16
C GLY A 104 21.87 -10.57 0.14
N ASP A 105 21.95 -9.37 0.67
CA ASP A 105 22.70 -9.09 1.90
C ASP A 105 21.85 -9.17 3.18
N GLY A 106 20.52 -9.31 3.05
CA GLY A 106 19.59 -9.57 4.15
C GLY A 106 18.90 -8.33 4.69
N ASP A 107 19.03 -7.19 4.02
CA ASP A 107 18.23 -6.01 4.24
C ASP A 107 17.36 -5.68 3.00
N PHE A 108 16.45 -4.69 3.11
CA PHE A 108 15.57 -4.34 2.00
C PHE A 108 16.06 -3.13 1.22
N GLU A 109 15.99 -3.24 -0.11
CA GLU A 109 16.04 -2.11 -1.02
C GLU A 109 14.66 -1.67 -1.44
N ILE A 110 14.47 -0.35 -1.52
CA ILE A 110 13.29 0.27 -2.08
C ILE A 110 13.61 0.91 -3.41
N VAL A 111 12.91 0.47 -4.46
CA VAL A 111 13.14 0.94 -5.82
C VAL A 111 12.02 1.89 -6.26
N PHE A 112 12.41 3.07 -6.71
CA PHE A 112 11.51 4.08 -7.25
C PHE A 112 11.83 4.35 -8.73
N GLY A 113 10.79 4.35 -9.56
CA GLY A 113 10.87 4.88 -10.92
C GLY A 113 10.66 6.38 -10.91
N THR A 114 11.63 7.13 -11.42
CA THR A 114 11.56 8.60 -11.50
C THR A 114 11.78 9.10 -12.92
N THR A 115 11.43 10.35 -13.19
CA THR A 115 11.73 10.99 -14.48
C THR A 115 13.23 11.14 -14.74
N ALA A 116 14.08 11.00 -13.72
CA ALA A 116 15.54 10.99 -13.85
C ALA A 116 16.14 9.57 -13.97
N GLY A 117 15.31 8.50 -13.93
CA GLY A 117 15.72 7.10 -13.97
C GLY A 117 15.32 6.34 -12.71
N LEU A 118 15.96 5.21 -12.46
CA LEU A 118 15.73 4.43 -11.24
C LEU A 118 16.51 5.03 -10.06
N LYS A 119 15.85 5.06 -8.92
CA LYS A 119 16.46 5.35 -7.63
C LYS A 119 16.27 4.16 -6.72
N VAL A 120 17.36 3.67 -6.15
CA VAL A 120 17.37 2.60 -5.16
C VAL A 120 17.76 3.21 -3.82
N LEU A 121 17.01 2.93 -2.79
CA LEU A 121 17.30 3.27 -1.40
C LEU A 121 17.50 1.95 -0.65
N ASP A 122 18.61 1.84 0.00
CA ASP A 122 19.07 0.71 0.74
C ASP A 122 18.84 0.99 2.25
N ILE A 123 18.10 0.13 2.95
CA ILE A 123 17.55 0.40 4.28
C ILE A 123 18.55 0.07 5.40
N LYS A 124 19.53 -0.76 5.19
CA LYS A 124 20.60 -1.07 6.14
C LYS A 124 20.17 -1.56 7.54
N GLU A 125 18.99 -2.11 7.65
CA GLU A 125 18.46 -2.75 8.84
C GLU A 125 18.03 -4.17 8.49
N ASP A 126 18.20 -5.14 9.39
CA ASP A 126 17.83 -6.53 9.14
C ASP A 126 16.33 -6.59 8.77
N MET A 127 16.01 -7.17 7.62
CA MET A 127 14.64 -7.28 7.17
C MET A 127 13.79 -8.18 8.06
N GLY A 128 12.56 -7.77 8.33
CA GLY A 128 11.56 -8.58 8.99
C GLY A 128 10.98 -9.68 8.09
N GLU A 129 10.34 -10.66 8.70
CA GLU A 129 9.69 -11.76 7.98
C GLU A 129 8.32 -11.34 7.41
N ARG A 130 7.70 -10.30 7.98
CA ARG A 130 6.40 -9.82 7.56
C ARG A 130 6.52 -8.96 6.30
N VAL A 131 5.89 -9.41 5.24
CA VAL A 131 5.80 -8.66 3.98
C VAL A 131 4.39 -8.79 3.45
N SER A 132 3.67 -7.69 3.36
CA SER A 132 2.28 -7.70 2.91
C SER A 132 2.15 -7.20 1.47
N TRP A 133 2.42 -5.94 1.21
CA TRP A 133 2.15 -5.30 -0.09
C TRP A 133 3.40 -4.64 -0.67
N LYS A 134 4.44 -5.42 -1.01
CA LYS A 134 5.78 -4.92 -1.38
C LYS A 134 5.93 -4.39 -2.80
N LEU A 135 4.89 -4.47 -3.62
CA LEU A 135 4.93 -3.93 -4.99
C LEU A 135 3.50 -3.67 -5.51
N HIS A 136 3.40 -2.96 -6.64
CA HIS A 136 2.13 -2.67 -7.28
C HIS A 136 1.26 -3.92 -7.44
N ARG A 137 0.04 -3.90 -6.88
CA ARG A 137 -0.91 -5.00 -6.78
C ARG A 137 -0.44 -6.18 -5.92
N GLY A 138 0.44 -5.91 -4.95
CA GLY A 138 0.80 -6.78 -3.84
C GLY A 138 1.78 -7.91 -4.15
N ASN A 139 1.79 -8.46 -5.34
CA ASN A 139 2.63 -9.61 -5.70
C ASN A 139 3.11 -9.59 -7.15
N LEU A 140 4.06 -10.47 -7.49
CA LEU A 140 4.64 -10.57 -8.83
C LEU A 140 3.61 -10.93 -9.90
N GLU A 141 2.59 -11.67 -9.55
CA GLU A 141 1.47 -12.05 -10.42
C GLU A 141 0.49 -10.89 -10.63
N ARG A 142 0.64 -9.80 -9.87
CA ARG A 142 -0.22 -8.60 -9.90
C ARG A 142 -1.69 -8.92 -9.72
N THR A 143 -2.00 -9.83 -8.79
CA THR A 143 -3.37 -10.27 -8.55
C THR A 143 -4.21 -9.25 -7.78
N GLY A 144 -3.56 -8.33 -7.06
CA GLY A 144 -4.23 -7.41 -6.14
C GLY A 144 -4.85 -8.16 -4.95
N SER A 145 -4.27 -9.30 -4.58
CA SER A 145 -4.74 -10.18 -3.52
C SER A 145 -3.59 -10.49 -2.58
N LEU A 146 -3.82 -10.30 -1.31
CA LEU A 146 -2.95 -10.78 -0.24
C LEU A 146 -3.06 -12.30 -0.21
N GLY A 147 -2.32 -13.08 -0.85
CA GLY A 147 -2.27 -14.55 -0.79
C GLY A 147 -3.19 -15.28 0.20
N MET A 148 -4.39 -14.78 0.42
CA MET A 148 -5.40 -15.50 1.14
C MET A 148 -5.57 -16.79 0.38
N THR A 149 -5.03 -17.87 0.93
CA THR A 149 -5.61 -19.14 0.67
C THR A 149 -7.07 -18.93 1.03
N LEU A 150 -7.93 -18.79 0.02
CA LEU A 150 -9.35 -18.96 0.24
C LEU A 150 -9.39 -20.31 0.94
N VAL A 151 -9.48 -20.29 2.28
CA VAL A 151 -9.93 -21.47 2.98
C VAL A 151 -11.19 -21.76 2.21
N SER A 152 -11.16 -22.82 1.41
CA SER A 152 -12.37 -23.29 0.78
C SER A 152 -13.30 -23.46 1.97
N ASN A 153 -14.18 -22.48 2.17
CA ASN A 153 -15.35 -22.79 2.94
C ASN A 153 -15.80 -24.09 2.34
N ASP A 154 -15.82 -25.14 3.16
CA ASP A 154 -16.52 -26.34 2.79
C ASP A 154 -17.77 -25.83 2.09
N ARG A 155 -17.79 -25.99 0.77
CA ARG A 155 -18.96 -25.60 0.00
C ARG A 155 -20.10 -26.34 0.66
N GLU A 156 -20.91 -25.65 1.43
CA GLU A 156 -22.28 -26.05 1.53
C GLU A 156 -22.76 -26.06 0.08
N GLU A 157 -22.84 -27.27 -0.47
CA GLU A 157 -23.42 -27.51 -1.77
C GLU A 157 -24.80 -26.87 -1.75
N GLY A 158 -24.95 -25.71 -2.36
CA GLY A 158 -26.24 -25.07 -2.48
C GLY A 158 -26.31 -23.55 -2.61
N LEU A 159 -25.21 -22.82 -2.41
CA LEU A 159 -25.21 -21.35 -2.56
C LEU A 159 -24.42 -20.90 -3.81
N THR A 160 -24.83 -21.37 -4.98
CA THR A 160 -24.61 -20.56 -6.17
C THR A 160 -25.63 -19.41 -6.11
N PRO A 161 -25.18 -18.13 -6.18
CA PRO A 161 -26.13 -17.04 -6.32
C PRO A 161 -27.00 -17.31 -7.53
N SER A 162 -28.28 -17.58 -7.31
CA SER A 162 -29.21 -17.89 -8.39
C SER A 162 -29.57 -16.65 -9.20
N GLU A 163 -29.19 -15.47 -8.76
CA GLU A 163 -29.46 -14.22 -9.46
C GLU A 163 -28.35 -13.19 -9.23
N PHE A 164 -27.83 -12.63 -10.31
CA PHE A 164 -27.01 -11.43 -10.32
C PHE A 164 -27.94 -10.21 -10.42
N TYR A 165 -28.00 -9.38 -9.38
CA TYR A 165 -28.62 -8.08 -9.50
C TYR A 165 -27.55 -7.04 -9.83
N VAL A 166 -27.55 -6.55 -11.05
CA VAL A 166 -26.93 -5.27 -11.37
C VAL A 166 -28.02 -4.22 -11.14
N SER A 167 -27.98 -3.56 -9.99
CA SER A 167 -28.82 -2.37 -9.80
C SER A 167 -28.35 -1.30 -10.79
N ALA A 168 -29.25 -0.79 -11.62
CA ALA A 168 -28.94 0.36 -12.44
C ALA A 168 -28.54 1.53 -11.53
N ASN A 169 -27.38 2.16 -11.81
CA ASN A 169 -27.03 3.42 -11.19
C ASN A 169 -28.17 4.41 -11.40
N TYR A 170 -28.81 4.84 -10.34
CA TYR A 170 -29.85 5.84 -10.42
C TYR A 170 -29.38 7.12 -9.72
N PRO A 171 -29.41 8.26 -10.37
CA PRO A 171 -29.78 8.44 -11.78
C PRO A 171 -28.67 8.04 -12.76
N ASN A 172 -29.04 7.35 -13.84
CA ASN A 172 -28.11 7.05 -14.93
C ASN A 172 -27.89 8.33 -15.76
N PRO A 173 -26.70 8.96 -15.76
CA PRO A 173 -26.46 10.20 -16.49
C PRO A 173 -26.43 10.02 -18.01
N PHE A 174 -26.49 8.77 -18.50
CA PHE A 174 -26.35 8.44 -19.93
C PHE A 174 -27.63 7.93 -20.57
N ASN A 175 -28.74 7.89 -19.87
CA ASN A 175 -30.03 7.52 -20.45
C ASN A 175 -31.11 8.55 -20.07
N PRO A 176 -31.16 9.72 -20.74
CA PRO A 176 -32.28 10.63 -20.59
C PRO A 176 -33.50 9.97 -21.19
N SER A 177 -34.55 9.81 -20.39
CA SER A 177 -35.88 9.34 -20.79
C SER A 177 -36.50 10.21 -21.88
#